data_a3c29f9dfdd9bc19fdee6a10cef22cfb
#
_entry.id   a3c29f9dfdd9bc19fdee6a10cef22cfb
#
_cell.length_a   1.000
_cell.length_b   1.000
_cell.length_c   1.000
_cell.angle_alpha   90.00
_cell.angle_beta   90.00
_cell.angle_gamma   90.00
#
_symmetry.space_group_name_H-M   'P 1'
#
loop_
_entity.id
_entity.type
_entity.pdbx_description
1 polymer ?
#
loop_
_entity_poly.entity_id
_entity_poly.type
_entity_poly.pdbx_seq_one_letter_code
_entity_poly.pdbx_strand_id
1 'polypeptide(L)'
;LRPEATASVVRAGISNGMLHNQRHKLWTAGPMFRYEKPQKGRYRQFHQFDVEAMGYAGPDVDAELIVMCARMWQRLGLDRLSLEINTLGTPATRARYREELVRYFSAVKSKLDEDSIRRLEKNPLRILDSKNPDMQGLIAQAPMILEFLDEDSERHFAGLKALLDVTGVPYTINPRLVRGLDYYNLTVFEWITDALGAQGAVCSGGRYDGLVEKLGGRPTPAIGWAMGLE
;
A
#
# COMPACT_ATOMS: atom_id res chain seq x y z
N LEU A 1 9.56 -19.46 6.13
CA LEU A 1 10.10 -18.46 5.17
C LEU A 1 9.18 -17.24 5.18
N ARG A 2 9.73 -16.05 5.45
CA ARG A 2 8.96 -14.83 5.56
C ARG A 2 8.71 -14.21 4.17
N PRO A 3 7.47 -13.84 3.82
CA PRO A 3 7.17 -13.21 2.54
C PRO A 3 7.29 -11.67 2.56
N GLU A 4 7.35 -11.08 3.76
CA GLU A 4 7.48 -9.64 4.03
C GLU A 4 7.98 -9.43 5.46
N ALA A 5 8.37 -8.20 5.81
CA ALA A 5 8.94 -7.92 7.14
C ALA A 5 7.95 -7.26 8.11
N THR A 6 6.96 -6.51 7.62
CA THR A 6 6.06 -5.68 8.44
C THR A 6 5.42 -6.46 9.58
N ALA A 7 4.73 -7.58 9.27
CA ALA A 7 4.09 -8.41 10.30
C ALA A 7 5.10 -8.98 11.31
N SER A 8 6.32 -9.30 10.85
CA SER A 8 7.40 -9.79 11.73
C SER A 8 7.92 -8.70 12.67
N VAL A 9 8.08 -7.47 12.18
CA VAL A 9 8.50 -6.31 12.98
C VAL A 9 7.44 -5.95 14.01
N VAL A 10 6.16 -5.90 13.58
CA VAL A 10 5.03 -5.66 14.50
C VAL A 10 4.98 -6.71 15.60
N ARG A 11 5.06 -7.99 15.24
CA ARG A 11 5.08 -9.09 16.23
C ARG A 11 6.26 -8.98 17.20
N ALA A 12 7.45 -8.63 16.71
CA ALA A 12 8.62 -8.41 17.57
C ALA A 12 8.39 -7.23 18.52
N GLY A 13 7.81 -6.14 18.03
CA GLY A 13 7.42 -4.97 18.83
C GLY A 13 6.46 -5.33 19.96
N ILE A 14 5.45 -6.16 19.68
CA ILE A 14 4.48 -6.65 20.69
C ILE A 14 5.20 -7.55 21.69
N SER A 15 5.92 -8.57 21.23
CA SER A 15 6.55 -9.58 22.09
C SER A 15 7.62 -9.01 23.02
N ASN A 16 8.26 -7.91 22.63
CA ASN A 16 9.28 -7.24 23.45
C ASN A 16 8.75 -6.00 24.20
N GLY A 17 7.44 -5.79 24.23
CA GLY A 17 6.82 -4.67 24.96
C GLY A 17 7.14 -3.28 24.42
N MET A 18 7.68 -3.18 23.21
CA MET A 18 8.15 -1.92 22.64
C MET A 18 7.00 -0.94 22.33
N LEU A 19 5.79 -1.47 22.06
CA LEU A 19 4.65 -0.65 21.63
C LEU A 19 3.79 -0.12 22.79
N HIS A 20 4.21 -0.36 24.04
CA HIS A 20 3.46 0.10 25.20
C HIS A 20 3.73 1.58 25.49
N ASN A 21 2.78 2.46 25.11
CA ASN A 21 2.86 3.92 25.29
C ASN A 21 4.15 4.55 24.70
N GLN A 22 4.69 3.96 23.64
CA GLN A 22 5.91 4.41 22.98
C GLN A 22 5.67 4.54 21.47
N ARG A 23 6.45 5.43 20.86
CA ARG A 23 6.52 5.63 19.43
C ARG A 23 7.86 5.13 18.92
N HIS A 24 7.84 4.40 17.82
CA HIS A 24 9.07 3.86 17.24
C HIS A 24 9.12 4.11 15.75
N LYS A 25 10.32 4.42 15.26
CA LYS A 25 10.69 4.36 13.85
C LYS A 25 11.78 3.32 13.74
N LEU A 26 11.47 2.23 13.07
CA LEU A 26 12.34 1.05 12.95
C LEU A 26 12.67 0.80 11.48
N TRP A 27 13.77 0.13 11.26
CA TRP A 27 14.09 -0.41 9.95
C TRP A 27 14.61 -1.84 10.07
N THR A 28 14.46 -2.59 9.00
CA THR A 28 15.03 -3.93 8.87
C THR A 28 15.45 -4.18 7.43
N ALA A 29 16.45 -5.03 7.25
CA ALA A 29 16.85 -5.49 5.93
C ALA A 29 17.11 -6.99 5.97
N GLY A 30 16.82 -7.68 4.88
CA GLY A 30 17.11 -9.09 4.77
C GLY A 30 16.31 -9.83 3.72
N PRO A 31 16.52 -11.15 3.62
CA PRO A 31 15.89 -11.97 2.57
C PRO A 31 14.41 -12.19 2.84
N MET A 32 13.62 -12.09 1.75
CA MET A 32 12.21 -12.42 1.68
C MET A 32 11.99 -13.54 0.67
N PHE A 33 10.89 -14.28 0.82
CA PHE A 33 10.60 -15.44 0.01
C PHE A 33 9.15 -15.43 -0.46
N ARG A 34 8.94 -15.45 -1.78
CA ARG A 34 7.60 -15.49 -2.39
C ARG A 34 7.56 -16.53 -3.50
N TYR A 35 6.49 -17.31 -3.53
CA TYR A 35 6.26 -18.24 -4.65
C TYR A 35 5.62 -17.47 -5.81
N GLU A 36 6.45 -16.86 -6.63
CA GLU A 36 6.03 -16.07 -7.78
C GLU A 36 6.69 -16.54 -9.07
N LYS A 37 6.11 -16.18 -10.21
CA LYS A 37 6.73 -16.45 -11.51
C LYS A 37 7.96 -15.54 -11.66
N PRO A 38 9.16 -16.10 -11.79
CA PRO A 38 10.39 -15.30 -11.95
C PRO A 38 10.36 -14.48 -13.24
N GLN A 39 10.82 -13.24 -13.13
CA GLN A 39 11.02 -12.34 -14.28
C GLN A 39 12.03 -11.26 -13.90
N LYS A 40 12.41 -10.37 -14.83
CA LYS A 40 13.32 -9.26 -14.54
C LYS A 40 12.81 -8.45 -13.34
N GLY A 41 13.65 -8.26 -12.32
CA GLY A 41 13.30 -7.53 -11.08
C GLY A 41 12.33 -8.28 -10.14
N ARG A 42 12.05 -9.59 -10.38
CA ARG A 42 11.14 -10.38 -9.56
C ARG A 42 11.70 -11.77 -9.31
N TYR A 43 12.16 -12.03 -8.11
CA TYR A 43 12.79 -13.27 -7.68
C TYR A 43 11.94 -13.98 -6.63
N ARG A 44 12.15 -15.28 -6.46
CA ARG A 44 11.52 -16.06 -5.37
C ARG A 44 12.19 -15.86 -4.03
N GLN A 45 13.48 -15.62 -4.04
CA GLN A 45 14.25 -15.08 -2.91
C GLN A 45 14.80 -13.73 -3.35
N PHE A 46 14.58 -12.71 -2.56
CA PHE A 46 15.01 -11.33 -2.82
C PHE A 46 15.26 -10.62 -1.49
N HIS A 47 15.95 -9.50 -1.50
CA HIS A 47 16.20 -8.71 -0.29
C HIS A 47 15.31 -7.48 -0.28
N GLN A 48 14.76 -7.19 0.88
CA GLN A 48 14.04 -5.94 1.13
C GLN A 48 14.76 -5.12 2.18
N PHE A 49 14.65 -3.81 2.04
CA PHE A 49 14.83 -2.83 3.09
C PHE A 49 13.46 -2.26 3.43
N ASP A 50 13.11 -2.33 4.70
CA ASP A 50 11.78 -1.97 5.21
C ASP A 50 11.93 -0.91 6.29
N VAL A 51 11.02 0.05 6.32
CA VAL A 51 10.91 1.09 7.36
C VAL A 51 9.49 1.10 7.89
N GLU A 52 9.39 1.12 9.22
CA GLU A 52 8.12 1.07 9.93
C GLU A 52 8.07 2.18 11.00
N ALA A 53 7.03 3.00 10.97
CA ALA A 53 6.74 4.01 12.00
C ALA A 53 5.46 3.64 12.74
N MET A 54 5.56 3.39 14.04
CA MET A 54 4.46 2.92 14.89
C MET A 54 4.18 3.92 16.01
N GLY A 55 2.90 4.14 16.30
CA GLY A 55 2.44 5.09 17.33
C GLY A 55 2.18 6.51 16.80
N TYR A 56 2.16 6.71 15.49
CA TYR A 56 1.94 8.01 14.86
C TYR A 56 0.63 7.99 14.06
N ALA A 57 -0.35 8.78 14.46
CA ALA A 57 -1.69 8.76 13.89
C ALA A 57 -1.90 9.70 12.69
N GLY A 58 -1.12 10.78 12.59
CA GLY A 58 -1.35 11.86 11.62
C GLY A 58 -0.75 11.59 10.24
N PRO A 59 -1.16 12.36 9.21
CA PRO A 59 -0.59 12.29 7.87
C PRO A 59 0.83 12.87 7.78
N ASP A 60 1.32 13.53 8.83
CA ASP A 60 2.66 14.08 8.95
C ASP A 60 3.74 13.00 8.84
N VAL A 61 3.58 11.88 9.55
CA VAL A 61 4.52 10.76 9.43
C VAL A 61 4.39 10.06 8.07
N ASP A 62 3.21 10.03 7.47
CA ASP A 62 3.03 9.48 6.13
C ASP A 62 3.85 10.29 5.11
N ALA A 63 3.72 11.62 5.17
CA ALA A 63 4.52 12.53 4.35
C ALA A 63 6.03 12.39 4.65
N GLU A 64 6.42 12.29 5.93
CA GLU A 64 7.81 12.10 6.31
C GLU A 64 8.43 10.87 5.64
N LEU A 65 7.74 9.72 5.68
CA LEU A 65 8.23 8.49 5.06
C LEU A 65 8.32 8.59 3.54
N ILE A 66 7.37 9.26 2.89
CA ILE A 66 7.40 9.50 1.43
C ILE A 66 8.55 10.46 1.07
N VAL A 67 8.71 11.57 1.80
CA VAL A 67 9.80 12.52 1.58
C VAL A 67 11.16 11.89 1.83
N MET A 68 11.27 11.00 2.83
CA MET A 68 12.49 10.22 3.06
C MET A 68 12.86 9.38 1.84
N CYS A 69 11.90 8.71 1.21
CA CYS A 69 12.12 7.99 -0.06
C CYS A 69 12.59 8.94 -1.16
N ALA A 70 11.92 10.08 -1.37
CA ALA A 70 12.31 11.07 -2.38
C ALA A 70 13.77 11.53 -2.23
N ARG A 71 14.18 11.82 -0.99
CA ARG A 71 15.57 12.22 -0.68
C ARG A 71 16.56 11.07 -0.89
N MET A 72 16.15 9.86 -0.60
CA MET A 72 16.96 8.66 -0.84
C MET A 72 17.19 8.44 -2.32
N TRP A 73 16.15 8.53 -3.15
CA TRP A 73 16.25 8.41 -4.60
C TRP A 73 17.21 9.46 -5.19
N GLN A 74 17.08 10.69 -4.75
CA GLN A 74 17.99 11.76 -5.17
C GLN A 74 19.44 11.47 -4.83
N ARG A 75 19.72 10.97 -3.61
CA ARG A 75 21.09 10.59 -3.19
C ARG A 75 21.65 9.39 -3.93
N LEU A 76 20.79 8.47 -4.35
CA LEU A 76 21.17 7.28 -5.13
C LEU A 76 21.27 7.57 -6.64
N GLY A 77 20.94 8.78 -7.09
CA GLY A 77 20.92 9.13 -8.51
C GLY A 77 19.80 8.45 -9.31
N LEU A 78 18.70 8.08 -8.63
CA LEU A 78 17.53 7.46 -9.25
C LEU A 78 16.51 8.55 -9.62
N ASP A 79 16.61 9.08 -10.82
CA ASP A 79 15.83 10.21 -11.34
C ASP A 79 14.56 9.80 -12.12
N ARG A 80 14.43 8.54 -12.50
CA ARG A 80 13.29 8.00 -13.29
C ARG A 80 12.25 7.33 -12.41
N LEU A 81 11.92 7.95 -11.28
CA LEU A 81 10.91 7.47 -10.34
C LEU A 81 9.78 8.48 -10.22
N SER A 82 8.56 7.99 -10.29
CA SER A 82 7.34 8.77 -10.04
C SER A 82 6.59 8.21 -8.84
N LEU A 83 5.97 9.10 -8.08
CA LEU A 83 5.16 8.77 -6.92
C LEU A 83 3.69 8.70 -7.29
N GLU A 84 3.07 7.57 -7.00
CA GLU A 84 1.62 7.42 -6.99
C GLU A 84 1.11 7.31 -5.56
N ILE A 85 0.04 8.03 -5.24
CA ILE A 85 -0.62 7.98 -3.93
C ILE A 85 -2.11 7.68 -4.08
N ASN A 86 -2.68 7.08 -3.06
CA ASN A 86 -4.13 6.90 -2.91
C ASN A 86 -4.50 6.83 -1.42
N THR A 87 -5.79 6.80 -1.12
CA THR A 87 -6.31 6.42 0.19
C THR A 87 -7.24 5.23 0.07
N LEU A 88 -7.13 4.28 0.99
CA LEU A 88 -8.06 3.16 1.13
C LEU A 88 -9.17 3.47 2.16
N GLY A 89 -9.17 4.67 2.72
CA GLY A 89 -10.13 5.08 3.72
C GLY A 89 -10.04 4.32 5.04
N THR A 90 -10.98 4.59 5.91
CA THR A 90 -11.20 3.82 7.14
C THR A 90 -11.78 2.44 6.83
N PRO A 91 -11.83 1.52 7.81
CA PRO A 91 -12.54 0.24 7.65
C PRO A 91 -14.01 0.41 7.23
N ALA A 92 -14.69 1.45 7.70
CA ALA A 92 -16.08 1.76 7.33
C ALA A 92 -16.20 2.20 5.87
N THR A 93 -15.33 3.10 5.42
CA THR A 93 -15.21 3.49 4.00
C THR A 93 -14.95 2.27 3.12
N ARG A 94 -13.98 1.41 3.49
CA ARG A 94 -13.66 0.20 2.72
C ARG A 94 -14.81 -0.77 2.64
N ALA A 95 -15.60 -0.93 3.70
CA ALA A 95 -16.77 -1.81 3.68
C ALA A 95 -17.83 -1.32 2.67
N ARG A 96 -18.17 -0.03 2.70
CA ARG A 96 -19.09 0.58 1.72
C ARG A 96 -18.58 0.45 0.29
N TYR A 97 -17.31 0.78 0.07
CA TYR A 97 -16.70 0.68 -1.26
C TYR A 97 -16.66 -0.75 -1.77
N ARG A 98 -16.37 -1.73 -0.89
CA ARG A 98 -16.41 -3.15 -1.23
C ARG A 98 -17.79 -3.59 -1.74
N GLU A 99 -18.86 -3.14 -1.08
CA GLU A 99 -20.23 -3.44 -1.51
C GLU A 99 -20.51 -2.89 -2.90
N GLU A 100 -20.08 -1.67 -3.19
CA GLU A 100 -20.23 -1.05 -4.51
C GLU A 100 -19.44 -1.79 -5.59
N LEU A 101 -18.21 -2.20 -5.30
CA LEU A 101 -17.41 -3.01 -6.23
C LEU A 101 -18.06 -4.37 -6.48
N VAL A 102 -18.58 -5.03 -5.44
CA VAL A 102 -19.33 -6.30 -5.60
C VAL A 102 -20.55 -6.10 -6.48
N ARG A 103 -21.32 -5.03 -6.26
CA ARG A 103 -22.49 -4.70 -7.10
C ARG A 103 -22.09 -4.50 -8.56
N TYR A 104 -21.09 -3.65 -8.79
CA TYR A 104 -20.61 -3.33 -10.12
C TYR A 104 -20.08 -4.57 -10.87
N PHE A 105 -19.14 -5.30 -10.28
CA PHE A 105 -18.54 -6.46 -10.93
C PHE A 105 -19.51 -7.64 -11.08
N SER A 106 -20.49 -7.80 -10.18
CA SER A 106 -21.53 -8.82 -10.31
C SER A 106 -22.44 -8.55 -11.53
N ALA A 107 -22.74 -7.28 -11.81
CA ALA A 107 -23.54 -6.90 -12.98
C ALA A 107 -22.82 -7.21 -14.31
N VAL A 108 -21.50 -7.30 -14.31
CA VAL A 108 -20.68 -7.60 -15.49
C VAL A 108 -19.93 -8.93 -15.36
N LYS A 109 -20.41 -9.84 -14.49
CA LYS A 109 -19.71 -11.10 -14.15
C LYS A 109 -19.34 -11.94 -15.36
N SER A 110 -20.18 -11.97 -16.39
CA SER A 110 -19.92 -12.72 -17.64
C SER A 110 -18.74 -12.19 -18.47
N LYS A 111 -18.24 -10.98 -18.16
CA LYS A 111 -17.09 -10.35 -18.82
C LYS A 111 -15.80 -10.43 -17.99
N LEU A 112 -15.88 -11.01 -16.78
CA LEU A 112 -14.72 -11.15 -15.90
C LEU A 112 -13.91 -12.38 -16.30
N ASP A 113 -12.58 -12.28 -16.19
CA ASP A 113 -11.70 -13.44 -16.27
C ASP A 113 -11.82 -14.31 -15.00
N GLU A 114 -11.30 -15.55 -15.08
CA GLU A 114 -11.39 -16.52 -13.98
C GLU A 114 -10.73 -16.00 -12.68
N ASP A 115 -9.62 -15.26 -12.78
CA ASP A 115 -8.96 -14.66 -11.63
C ASP A 115 -9.84 -13.60 -10.97
N SER A 116 -10.48 -12.74 -11.77
CA SER A 116 -11.38 -11.70 -11.31
C SER A 116 -12.64 -12.28 -10.68
N ILE A 117 -13.17 -13.38 -11.20
CA ILE A 117 -14.30 -14.11 -10.60
C ILE A 117 -13.91 -14.62 -9.20
N ARG A 118 -12.75 -15.25 -9.04
CA ARG A 118 -12.25 -15.71 -7.73
C ARG A 118 -12.00 -14.55 -6.76
N ARG A 119 -11.50 -13.42 -7.26
CA ARG A 119 -11.25 -12.21 -6.47
C ARG A 119 -12.55 -11.52 -6.04
N LEU A 120 -13.58 -11.56 -6.87
CA LEU A 120 -14.89 -10.98 -6.55
C LEU A 120 -15.48 -11.56 -5.27
N GLU A 121 -15.31 -12.86 -5.05
CA GLU A 121 -15.80 -13.56 -3.85
C GLU A 121 -14.93 -13.26 -2.61
N LYS A 122 -13.61 -13.19 -2.78
CA LYS A 122 -12.65 -13.08 -1.66
C LYS A 122 -12.31 -11.62 -1.32
N ASN A 123 -11.82 -10.88 -2.31
CA ASN A 123 -11.39 -9.49 -2.17
C ASN A 123 -11.56 -8.74 -3.50
N PRO A 124 -12.71 -8.12 -3.75
CA PRO A 124 -13.02 -7.44 -5.02
C PRO A 124 -12.08 -6.26 -5.33
N LEU A 125 -11.46 -5.62 -4.32
CA LEU A 125 -10.48 -4.57 -4.56
C LEU A 125 -9.28 -5.08 -5.39
N ARG A 126 -8.93 -6.38 -5.27
CA ARG A 126 -7.84 -6.99 -6.04
C ARG A 126 -8.14 -7.11 -7.54
N ILE A 127 -9.39 -6.94 -7.96
CA ILE A 127 -9.74 -6.88 -9.39
C ILE A 127 -9.15 -5.61 -10.01
N LEU A 128 -9.13 -4.50 -9.27
CA LEU A 128 -8.60 -3.22 -9.72
C LEU A 128 -7.11 -3.26 -10.09
N ASP A 129 -6.36 -4.20 -9.51
CA ASP A 129 -4.93 -4.43 -9.79
C ASP A 129 -4.70 -5.48 -10.91
N SER A 130 -5.72 -5.86 -11.67
CA SER A 130 -5.54 -6.81 -12.76
C SER A 130 -4.70 -6.21 -13.87
N LYS A 131 -3.69 -6.96 -14.32
CA LYS A 131 -2.84 -6.60 -15.46
C LYS A 131 -3.37 -7.18 -16.79
N ASN A 132 -4.50 -7.89 -16.76
CA ASN A 132 -5.12 -8.42 -17.95
C ASN A 132 -5.67 -7.27 -18.82
N PRO A 133 -5.23 -7.12 -20.09
CA PRO A 133 -5.72 -6.06 -20.98
C PRO A 133 -7.24 -6.05 -21.15
N ASP A 134 -7.88 -7.24 -21.20
CA ASP A 134 -9.34 -7.38 -21.39
C ASP A 134 -10.13 -6.83 -20.21
N MET A 135 -9.52 -6.74 -19.02
CA MET A 135 -10.13 -6.21 -17.82
C MET A 135 -10.03 -4.68 -17.71
N GLN A 136 -9.11 -4.03 -18.44
CA GLN A 136 -8.82 -2.61 -18.26
C GLN A 136 -10.03 -1.71 -18.52
N GLY A 137 -10.83 -2.03 -19.55
CA GLY A 137 -12.06 -1.30 -19.85
C GLY A 137 -13.11 -1.36 -18.75
N LEU A 138 -13.25 -2.52 -18.10
CA LEU A 138 -14.16 -2.71 -16.96
C LEU A 138 -13.63 -2.01 -15.71
N ILE A 139 -12.32 -2.12 -15.45
CA ILE A 139 -11.68 -1.47 -14.31
C ILE A 139 -11.78 0.05 -14.42
N ALA A 140 -11.59 0.61 -15.61
CA ALA A 140 -11.67 2.05 -15.83
C ALA A 140 -13.07 2.63 -15.49
N GLN A 141 -14.13 1.83 -15.66
CA GLN A 141 -15.52 2.22 -15.37
C GLN A 141 -15.98 1.87 -13.95
N ALA A 142 -15.18 1.14 -13.18
CA ALA A 142 -15.53 0.78 -11.82
C ALA A 142 -15.59 2.02 -10.91
N PRO A 143 -16.46 2.03 -9.88
CA PRO A 143 -16.49 3.10 -8.89
C PRO A 143 -15.10 3.39 -8.31
N MET A 144 -14.85 4.63 -7.90
CA MET A 144 -13.58 5.03 -7.29
C MET A 144 -13.75 5.19 -5.77
N ILE A 145 -12.79 4.71 -4.99
CA ILE A 145 -12.85 4.79 -3.51
C ILE A 145 -12.98 6.23 -3.01
N LEU A 146 -12.45 7.19 -3.76
CA LEU A 146 -12.50 8.61 -3.41
C LEU A 146 -13.92 9.19 -3.35
N GLU A 147 -14.91 8.51 -3.96
CA GLU A 147 -16.33 8.88 -3.92
C GLU A 147 -17.03 8.42 -2.64
N PHE A 148 -16.38 7.60 -1.82
CA PHE A 148 -16.94 6.95 -0.65
C PHE A 148 -16.25 7.33 0.65
N LEU A 149 -15.31 8.26 0.62
CA LEU A 149 -14.55 8.65 1.80
C LEU A 149 -15.48 9.19 2.89
N ASP A 150 -15.13 8.88 4.12
CA ASP A 150 -15.68 9.56 5.29
C ASP A 150 -14.82 10.79 5.61
N GLU A 151 -15.33 11.64 6.49
CA GLU A 151 -14.69 12.92 6.85
C GLU A 151 -13.25 12.73 7.38
N ASP A 152 -13.01 11.67 8.16
CA ASP A 152 -11.69 11.37 8.69
C ASP A 152 -10.70 10.97 7.59
N SER A 153 -11.15 10.15 6.63
CA SER A 153 -10.36 9.76 5.47
C SER A 153 -10.05 10.95 4.55
N GLU A 154 -11.04 11.80 4.30
CA GLU A 154 -10.87 13.03 3.50
C GLU A 154 -9.86 13.97 4.15
N ARG A 155 -10.02 14.24 5.44
CA ARG A 155 -9.13 15.11 6.21
C ARG A 155 -7.69 14.57 6.23
N HIS A 156 -7.52 13.27 6.46
CA HIS A 156 -6.21 12.63 6.45
C HIS A 156 -5.53 12.74 5.08
N PHE A 157 -6.25 12.42 4.01
CA PHE A 157 -5.70 12.46 2.65
C PHE A 157 -5.43 13.89 2.18
N ALA A 158 -6.28 14.85 2.55
CA ALA A 158 -6.04 16.27 2.29
C ALA A 158 -4.79 16.77 3.02
N GLY A 159 -4.60 16.36 4.29
CA GLY A 159 -3.40 16.68 5.06
C GLY A 159 -2.12 16.11 4.44
N LEU A 160 -2.15 14.86 3.99
CA LEU A 160 -1.02 14.27 3.26
C LEU A 160 -0.65 15.07 2.02
N LYS A 161 -1.63 15.39 1.17
CA LYS A 161 -1.41 16.17 -0.06
C LYS A 161 -0.79 17.53 0.25
N ALA A 162 -1.35 18.27 1.20
CA ALA A 162 -0.83 19.57 1.60
C ALA A 162 0.63 19.52 2.07
N LEU A 163 1.02 18.47 2.81
CA LEU A 163 2.40 18.25 3.26
C LEU A 163 3.35 17.91 2.10
N LEU A 164 2.91 17.11 1.15
CA LEU A 164 3.69 16.78 -0.04
C LEU A 164 3.87 18.02 -0.94
N ASP A 165 2.83 18.84 -1.09
CA ASP A 165 2.88 20.11 -1.84
C ASP A 165 3.90 21.08 -1.23
N VAL A 166 3.86 21.26 0.10
CA VAL A 166 4.82 22.13 0.82
C VAL A 166 6.25 21.62 0.72
N THR A 167 6.45 20.30 0.71
CA THR A 167 7.79 19.69 0.61
C THR A 167 8.31 19.59 -0.83
N GLY A 168 7.48 19.96 -1.82
CA GLY A 168 7.84 19.95 -3.23
C GLY A 168 8.04 18.55 -3.83
N VAL A 169 7.47 17.50 -3.23
CA VAL A 169 7.51 16.14 -3.76
C VAL A 169 6.35 15.94 -4.75
N PRO A 170 6.62 15.83 -6.06
CA PRO A 170 5.57 15.63 -7.04
C PRO A 170 4.92 14.27 -6.89
N TYR A 171 3.60 14.20 -7.06
CA TYR A 171 2.83 12.96 -6.97
C TYR A 171 1.68 12.95 -7.97
N THR A 172 1.19 11.73 -8.27
CA THR A 172 -0.05 11.51 -9.01
C THR A 172 -1.04 10.77 -8.11
N ILE A 173 -2.29 11.21 -8.08
CA ILE A 173 -3.35 10.46 -7.40
C ILE A 173 -3.80 9.34 -8.34
N ASN A 174 -3.59 8.09 -7.91
CA ASN A 174 -4.05 6.91 -8.63
C ASN A 174 -5.20 6.24 -7.84
N PRO A 175 -6.47 6.51 -8.18
CA PRO A 175 -7.63 5.96 -7.46
C PRO A 175 -7.76 4.43 -7.61
N ARG A 176 -6.97 3.81 -8.48
CA ARG A 176 -6.89 2.36 -8.68
C ARG A 176 -5.75 1.72 -7.90
N LEU A 177 -4.88 2.51 -7.27
CA LEU A 177 -3.80 1.99 -6.46
C LEU A 177 -4.37 1.27 -5.23
N VAL A 178 -4.20 -0.03 -5.18
CA VAL A 178 -4.50 -0.92 -4.06
C VAL A 178 -3.27 -1.73 -3.68
N ARG A 179 -3.26 -2.30 -2.49
CA ARG A 179 -2.12 -3.08 -1.99
C ARG A 179 -2.40 -4.58 -2.00
N GLY A 180 -1.35 -5.35 -2.12
CA GLY A 180 -1.40 -6.82 -2.14
C GLY A 180 -1.80 -7.48 -0.81
N LEU A 181 -1.81 -6.73 0.29
CA LEU A 181 -2.12 -7.21 1.63
C LEU A 181 -3.34 -6.46 2.19
N ASP A 182 -4.18 -7.16 2.93
CA ASP A 182 -5.50 -6.66 3.36
C ASP A 182 -5.46 -5.81 4.63
N TYR A 183 -4.28 -5.64 5.23
CA TYR A 183 -4.15 -4.87 6.47
C TYR A 183 -4.05 -3.35 6.24
N TYR A 184 -3.84 -2.89 5.01
CA TYR A 184 -3.70 -1.47 4.72
C TYR A 184 -5.02 -0.71 4.89
N ASN A 185 -4.91 0.53 5.38
CA ASN A 185 -5.99 1.52 5.49
C ASN A 185 -5.42 2.91 5.20
N LEU A 186 -6.28 3.93 5.02
CA LEU A 186 -5.87 5.29 4.73
C LEU A 186 -4.79 5.38 3.64
N THR A 187 -3.67 6.03 3.90
CA THR A 187 -2.60 6.27 2.93
C THR A 187 -2.02 4.98 2.35
N VAL A 188 -1.94 4.92 1.03
CA VAL A 188 -1.12 3.95 0.28
C VAL A 188 -0.33 4.69 -0.80
N PHE A 189 0.88 4.22 -1.08
CA PHE A 189 1.74 4.83 -2.09
C PHE A 189 2.67 3.83 -2.76
N GLU A 190 3.11 4.16 -3.96
CA GLU A 190 4.13 3.44 -4.72
C GLU A 190 5.07 4.41 -5.42
N TRP A 191 6.36 4.10 -5.36
CA TRP A 191 7.38 4.67 -6.22
C TRP A 191 7.60 3.74 -7.40
N ILE A 192 7.28 4.21 -8.60
CA ILE A 192 7.29 3.40 -9.82
C ILE A 192 8.31 3.92 -10.82
N THR A 193 8.81 3.02 -11.66
CA THR A 193 9.70 3.33 -12.79
C THR A 193 9.26 2.58 -14.03
N ASP A 194 9.52 3.15 -15.19
CA ASP A 194 9.36 2.50 -16.50
C ASP A 194 10.58 1.66 -16.90
N ALA A 195 11.70 1.77 -16.17
CA ALA A 195 12.96 1.10 -16.50
C ALA A 195 12.94 -0.42 -16.27
N LEU A 196 12.01 -0.93 -15.44
CA LEU A 196 11.92 -2.34 -15.08
C LEU A 196 10.79 -3.11 -15.80
N GLY A 197 10.17 -2.52 -16.81
CA GLY A 197 9.08 -3.15 -17.56
C GLY A 197 7.85 -3.44 -16.69
N ALA A 198 7.37 -4.69 -16.67
CA ALA A 198 6.16 -5.07 -15.94
C ALA A 198 6.27 -4.96 -14.40
N GLN A 199 7.49 -4.92 -13.85
CA GLN A 199 7.76 -4.75 -12.44
C GLN A 199 8.16 -3.30 -12.15
N GLY A 200 7.21 -2.39 -12.30
CA GLY A 200 7.47 -0.95 -12.14
C GLY A 200 7.66 -0.47 -10.71
N ALA A 201 7.12 -1.15 -9.71
CA ALA A 201 7.20 -0.72 -8.31
C ALA A 201 8.58 -1.01 -7.71
N VAL A 202 9.33 0.05 -7.38
CA VAL A 202 10.63 -0.01 -6.70
C VAL A 202 10.46 0.00 -5.19
N CYS A 203 9.57 0.84 -4.69
CA CYS A 203 9.25 0.96 -3.28
C CYS A 203 7.75 1.16 -3.14
N SER A 204 7.17 0.57 -2.13
CA SER A 204 5.74 0.72 -1.89
C SER A 204 5.38 0.54 -0.43
N GLY A 205 4.37 1.27 0.01
CA GLY A 205 3.98 1.29 1.40
C GLY A 205 2.56 1.78 1.63
N GLY A 206 2.30 2.05 2.89
CA GLY A 206 1.02 2.58 3.34
C GLY A 206 0.78 2.37 4.82
N ARG A 207 -0.34 2.89 5.28
CA ARG A 207 -0.80 2.83 6.66
C ARG A 207 -1.52 1.50 6.94
N TYR A 208 -1.32 0.97 8.15
CA TYR A 208 -1.87 -0.33 8.57
C TYR A 208 -2.26 -0.32 10.07
N ASP A 209 -3.05 0.65 10.49
CA ASP A 209 -3.38 0.93 11.90
C ASP A 209 -4.01 -0.26 12.65
N GLY A 210 -4.72 -1.15 11.94
CA GLY A 210 -5.35 -2.33 12.54
C GLY A 210 -4.44 -3.56 12.69
N LEU A 211 -3.20 -3.55 12.18
CA LEU A 211 -2.36 -4.75 12.16
C LEU A 211 -1.86 -5.13 13.54
N VAL A 212 -1.47 -4.15 14.35
CA VAL A 212 -0.96 -4.41 15.71
C VAL A 212 -2.02 -5.12 16.55
N GLU A 213 -3.27 -4.64 16.50
CA GLU A 213 -4.40 -5.25 17.20
C GLU A 213 -4.71 -6.67 16.68
N LYS A 214 -4.71 -6.88 15.36
CA LYS A 214 -4.90 -8.21 14.75
C LYS A 214 -3.83 -9.23 15.18
N LEU A 215 -2.64 -8.76 15.53
CA LEU A 215 -1.55 -9.61 16.02
C LEU A 215 -1.53 -9.74 17.56
N GLY A 216 -2.57 -9.26 18.25
CA GLY A 216 -2.75 -9.40 19.70
C GLY A 216 -2.13 -8.27 20.54
N GLY A 217 -1.70 -7.18 19.90
CA GLY A 217 -1.26 -5.97 20.58
C GLY A 217 -2.40 -4.99 20.86
N ARG A 218 -2.09 -3.85 21.44
CA ARG A 218 -3.06 -2.75 21.59
C ARG A 218 -3.23 -2.00 20.27
N PRO A 219 -4.39 -1.41 19.97
CA PRO A 219 -4.57 -0.54 18.81
C PRO A 219 -3.45 0.49 18.74
N THR A 220 -2.68 0.46 17.67
CA THR A 220 -1.50 1.31 17.49
C THR A 220 -1.42 1.75 16.03
N PRO A 221 -1.54 3.06 15.74
CA PRO A 221 -1.38 3.57 14.39
C PRO A 221 0.00 3.23 13.85
N ALA A 222 0.05 2.82 12.59
CA ALA A 222 1.32 2.44 11.98
C ALA A 222 1.32 2.65 10.47
N ILE A 223 2.47 3.03 9.96
CA ILE A 223 2.76 3.16 8.53
C ILE A 223 4.16 2.67 8.24
N GLY A 224 4.35 2.09 7.07
CA GLY A 224 5.67 1.66 6.63
C GLY A 224 5.77 1.49 5.13
N TRP A 225 6.97 1.21 4.68
CA TRP A 225 7.25 0.89 3.30
C TRP A 225 8.37 -0.14 3.16
N ALA A 226 8.38 -0.81 2.04
CA ALA A 226 9.43 -1.75 1.67
C ALA A 226 9.93 -1.47 0.26
N MET A 227 11.23 -1.61 0.05
CA MET A 227 11.86 -1.58 -1.29
C MET A 227 12.67 -2.83 -1.54
N GLY A 228 12.71 -3.30 -2.80
CA GLY A 228 13.65 -4.32 -3.26
C GLY A 228 15.06 -3.75 -3.40
N LEU A 229 16.07 -4.57 -3.11
CA LEU A 229 17.47 -4.17 -3.19
C LEU A 229 18.15 -4.64 -4.47
N GLU A 230 17.58 -5.60 -5.21
CA GLU A 230 18.11 -6.13 -6.48
C GLU A 230 17.88 -5.21 -7.68
#